data_e0794a7939f62148a5776ac650f7d2f2
#
_entry.id   e0794a7939f62148a5776ac650f7d2f2
#
_cell.length_a   1.000
_cell.length_b   1.000
_cell.length_c   1.000
_cell.angle_alpha   90.00
_cell.angle_beta   90.00
_cell.angle_gamma   90.00
#
_symmetry.space_group_name_H-M   'P 1'
#
loop_
_entity.id
_entity.type
_entity.pdbx_description
1 polymer ?
#
loop_
_entity_poly.entity_id
_entity_poly.type
_entity_poly.pdbx_seq_one_letter_code
_entity_poly.pdbx_strand_id
1 'polypeptide(L)'
;IQELDVKKIATIAGFAALLFSNVSLADTVKVGFMTTLSGGAGITGTQMRNGAELAMEHLGGKLGGRDAEVIFVDDQRKPDVAKQLANRLIKSDKVDVVTGVIWSNLMMAIHKQVTRSDTLLISANAGPSPIAGKGCHKNFVSMSWQNDQTPEGMGKYMQDAGIKSVYLMSPNYQAGKDMLAGFKRYYKGEIISEVYTKLGQSDFQAELSALRAAAPPATFVFQPGSMGINFIKQWKQAGMDSVSELYTVFAVDAVTLPALQTAALGALGTQTWSPDL
;
A
#
# COMPACT_ATOMS: atom_id res chain seq x y z
N ILE A 1 -38.62 -12.86 68.37
CA ILE A 1 -38.02 -11.98 67.34
C ILE A 1 -36.52 -12.17 67.47
N GLN A 2 -35.92 -12.99 66.53
CA GLN A 2 -34.48 -13.24 66.49
C GLN A 2 -33.77 -11.94 66.04
N GLU A 3 -32.84 -11.45 66.85
CA GLU A 3 -31.90 -10.41 66.46
C GLU A 3 -31.04 -10.93 65.31
N LEU A 4 -31.25 -10.41 64.12
CA LEU A 4 -30.40 -10.66 62.97
C LEU A 4 -29.03 -10.05 63.26
N ASP A 5 -28.01 -10.89 63.28
CA ASP A 5 -26.63 -10.56 63.61
C ASP A 5 -26.04 -9.57 62.61
N VAL A 6 -26.06 -8.28 62.92
CA VAL A 6 -25.63 -7.15 62.05
C VAL A 6 -24.21 -7.34 61.52
N LYS A 7 -23.38 -8.05 62.28
CA LYS A 7 -21.99 -8.39 61.85
C LYS A 7 -21.94 -9.32 60.65
N LYS A 8 -22.89 -10.28 60.54
CA LYS A 8 -22.94 -11.21 59.37
C LYS A 8 -23.43 -10.51 58.11
N ILE A 9 -24.35 -9.53 58.23
CA ILE A 9 -24.86 -8.75 57.12
C ILE A 9 -23.76 -7.79 56.61
N ALA A 10 -22.96 -7.18 57.50
CA ALA A 10 -21.81 -6.34 57.06
C ALA A 10 -20.72 -7.11 56.38
N THR A 11 -20.47 -8.37 56.76
CA THR A 11 -19.46 -9.25 56.11
C THR A 11 -19.90 -9.70 54.72
N ILE A 12 -21.19 -10.02 54.52
CA ILE A 12 -21.75 -10.39 53.18
C ILE A 12 -21.80 -9.21 52.26
N ALA A 13 -22.13 -8.00 52.72
CA ALA A 13 -22.13 -6.78 51.91
C ALA A 13 -20.70 -6.37 51.49
N GLY A 14 -19.70 -6.57 52.35
CA GLY A 14 -18.29 -6.34 52.05
C GLY A 14 -17.71 -7.30 51.00
N PHE A 15 -18.14 -8.57 51.02
CA PHE A 15 -17.70 -9.56 50.01
C PHE A 15 -18.37 -9.38 48.65
N ALA A 16 -19.63 -8.91 48.61
CA ALA A 16 -20.34 -8.58 47.38
C ALA A 16 -19.75 -7.32 46.69
N ALA A 17 -19.29 -6.32 47.44
CA ALA A 17 -18.66 -5.12 46.91
C ALA A 17 -17.27 -5.40 46.29
N LEU A 18 -16.53 -6.42 46.76
CA LEU A 18 -15.24 -6.83 46.21
C LEU A 18 -15.35 -7.60 44.90
N LEU A 19 -16.52 -8.16 44.56
CA LEU A 19 -16.75 -8.87 43.30
C LEU A 19 -17.10 -7.96 42.10
N PHE A 20 -17.42 -6.68 42.34
CA PHE A 20 -17.74 -5.72 41.31
C PHE A 20 -16.56 -4.83 40.89
N SER A 21 -15.38 -5.01 41.46
CA SER A 21 -14.29 -4.02 41.30
C SER A 21 -13.28 -4.33 40.19
N ASN A 22 -13.52 -5.26 39.27
CA ASN A 22 -12.61 -5.50 38.15
C ASN A 22 -13.32 -5.81 36.84
N VAL A 23 -14.32 -5.02 36.48
CA VAL A 23 -14.61 -4.85 35.05
C VAL A 23 -13.62 -3.80 34.55
N SER A 24 -12.38 -4.21 34.32
CA SER A 24 -11.49 -3.46 33.47
C SER A 24 -12.19 -3.39 32.12
N LEU A 25 -12.81 -2.27 31.82
CA LEU A 25 -13.22 -1.94 30.44
C LEU A 25 -11.92 -2.03 29.65
N ALA A 26 -11.76 -3.11 28.88
CA ALA A 26 -10.62 -3.23 27.99
C ALA A 26 -10.62 -2.01 27.09
N ASP A 27 -9.55 -1.20 27.16
CA ASP A 27 -9.46 0.03 26.36
C ASP A 27 -9.74 -0.29 24.88
N THR A 28 -10.53 0.56 24.22
CA THR A 28 -10.83 0.46 22.80
C THR A 28 -9.53 0.53 22.00
N VAL A 29 -9.34 -0.40 21.06
CA VAL A 29 -8.20 -0.35 20.13
C VAL A 29 -8.46 0.72 19.09
N LYS A 30 -7.58 1.71 18.99
CA LYS A 30 -7.69 2.80 18.01
C LYS A 30 -6.76 2.59 16.83
N VAL A 31 -7.33 2.60 15.63
CA VAL A 31 -6.59 2.42 14.37
C VAL A 31 -6.68 3.71 13.55
N GLY A 32 -5.56 4.36 13.31
CA GLY A 32 -5.44 5.46 12.36
C GLY A 32 -5.25 4.90 10.95
N PHE A 33 -6.29 4.96 10.12
CA PHE A 33 -6.23 4.48 8.73
C PHE A 33 -5.96 5.67 7.80
N MET A 34 -4.69 5.86 7.45
CA MET A 34 -4.23 6.93 6.57
C MET A 34 -4.11 6.44 5.15
N THR A 35 -4.91 7.00 4.24
CA THR A 35 -4.85 6.59 2.83
C THR A 35 -5.18 7.76 1.90
N THR A 36 -4.88 7.65 0.62
CA THR A 36 -5.22 8.69 -0.36
C THR A 36 -6.66 8.48 -0.84
N LEU A 37 -7.57 9.38 -0.45
CA LEU A 37 -8.99 9.30 -0.82
C LEU A 37 -9.37 10.31 -1.91
N SER A 38 -8.52 11.32 -2.18
CA SER A 38 -8.81 12.40 -3.11
C SER A 38 -7.97 12.36 -4.38
N GLY A 39 -8.44 13.04 -5.44
CA GLY A 39 -7.78 13.16 -6.73
C GLY A 39 -7.74 11.85 -7.54
N GLY A 40 -6.96 11.81 -8.61
CA GLY A 40 -6.87 10.65 -9.51
C GLY A 40 -6.24 9.39 -8.87
N ALA A 41 -5.69 9.50 -7.67
CA ALA A 41 -5.14 8.39 -6.90
C ALA A 41 -6.15 7.80 -5.88
N GLY A 42 -7.33 8.42 -5.73
CA GLY A 42 -8.31 8.07 -4.71
C GLY A 42 -8.96 6.69 -4.89
N ILE A 43 -8.97 6.13 -6.09
CA ILE A 43 -9.59 4.83 -6.35
C ILE A 43 -8.99 3.71 -5.49
N THR A 44 -7.65 3.63 -5.41
CA THR A 44 -6.97 2.61 -4.60
C THR A 44 -7.24 2.82 -3.11
N GLY A 45 -7.23 4.07 -2.63
CA GLY A 45 -7.54 4.39 -1.24
C GLY A 45 -8.97 4.06 -0.85
N THR A 46 -9.92 4.31 -1.74
CA THR A 46 -11.33 3.94 -1.54
C THR A 46 -11.48 2.42 -1.39
N GLN A 47 -10.80 1.64 -2.23
CA GLN A 47 -10.85 0.18 -2.13
C GLN A 47 -10.22 -0.34 -0.84
N MET A 48 -9.08 0.22 -0.44
CA MET A 48 -8.45 -0.13 0.84
C MET A 48 -9.35 0.21 2.04
N ARG A 49 -10.02 1.36 2.00
CA ARG A 49 -11.00 1.75 2.99
C ARG A 49 -12.16 0.76 3.04
N ASN A 50 -12.77 0.45 1.90
CA ASN A 50 -13.88 -0.51 1.81
C ASN A 50 -13.47 -1.89 2.36
N GLY A 51 -12.24 -2.35 2.06
CA GLY A 51 -11.70 -3.59 2.62
C GLY A 51 -11.54 -3.54 4.14
N ALA A 52 -11.08 -2.41 4.69
CA ALA A 52 -10.98 -2.23 6.12
C ALA A 52 -12.35 -2.18 6.81
N GLU A 53 -13.31 -1.47 6.22
CA GLU A 53 -14.70 -1.40 6.71
C GLU A 53 -15.35 -2.79 6.70
N LEU A 54 -15.21 -3.56 5.62
CA LEU A 54 -15.69 -4.94 5.52
C LEU A 54 -15.05 -5.85 6.56
N ALA A 55 -13.73 -5.74 6.76
CA ALA A 55 -13.03 -6.52 7.78
C ALA A 55 -13.56 -6.21 9.19
N MET A 56 -13.81 -4.93 9.50
CA MET A 56 -14.38 -4.52 10.77
C MET A 56 -15.82 -5.02 10.96
N GLU A 57 -16.63 -5.03 9.90
CA GLU A 57 -17.97 -5.64 9.91
C GLU A 57 -17.90 -7.13 10.23
N HIS A 58 -17.06 -7.90 9.53
CA HIS A 58 -16.86 -9.34 9.78
C HIS A 58 -16.36 -9.65 11.20
N LEU A 59 -15.59 -8.74 11.78
CA LEU A 59 -15.05 -8.87 13.14
C LEU A 59 -16.01 -8.33 14.22
N GLY A 60 -17.22 -7.89 13.85
CA GLY A 60 -18.21 -7.34 14.77
C GLY A 60 -17.71 -6.09 15.50
N GLY A 61 -16.89 -5.25 14.85
CA GLY A 61 -16.32 -4.02 15.41
C GLY A 61 -15.20 -4.27 16.44
N LYS A 62 -14.59 -5.46 16.45
CA LYS A 62 -13.59 -5.85 17.47
C LYS A 62 -12.25 -6.24 16.86
N LEU A 63 -11.17 -5.93 17.58
CA LEU A 63 -9.82 -6.41 17.30
C LEU A 63 -9.25 -7.09 18.55
N GLY A 64 -8.86 -8.36 18.41
CA GLY A 64 -8.36 -9.13 19.54
C GLY A 64 -9.35 -9.26 20.71
N GLY A 65 -10.66 -9.29 20.42
CA GLY A 65 -11.73 -9.35 21.44
C GLY A 65 -12.08 -8.02 22.10
N ARG A 66 -11.38 -6.94 21.79
CA ARG A 66 -11.61 -5.56 22.29
C ARG A 66 -12.39 -4.76 21.26
N ASP A 67 -13.24 -3.84 21.72
CA ASP A 67 -13.88 -2.89 20.82
C ASP A 67 -12.83 -2.08 20.05
N ALA A 68 -13.09 -1.75 18.80
CA ALA A 68 -12.14 -1.05 17.94
C ALA A 68 -12.78 0.16 17.27
N GLU A 69 -11.99 1.24 17.16
CA GLU A 69 -12.33 2.46 16.45
C GLU A 69 -11.35 2.66 15.29
N VAL A 70 -11.86 2.87 14.08
CA VAL A 70 -11.03 3.17 12.90
C VAL A 70 -11.22 4.61 12.48
N ILE A 71 -10.15 5.40 12.54
CA ILE A 71 -10.12 6.82 12.17
C ILE A 71 -9.53 6.94 10.78
N PHE A 72 -10.38 7.18 9.77
CA PHE A 72 -9.95 7.38 8.39
C PHE A 72 -9.48 8.82 8.15
N VAL A 73 -8.31 8.96 7.51
CA VAL A 73 -7.75 10.28 7.14
C VAL A 73 -7.18 10.24 5.72
N ASP A 74 -7.37 11.35 4.98
CA ASP A 74 -6.91 11.51 3.60
C ASP A 74 -5.54 12.21 3.56
N ASP A 75 -4.50 11.50 3.13
CA ASP A 75 -3.15 12.02 2.97
C ASP A 75 -2.97 12.87 1.69
N GLN A 76 -3.96 12.92 0.81
CA GLN A 76 -3.96 13.67 -0.46
C GLN A 76 -2.73 13.37 -1.35
N ARG A 77 -2.03 12.26 -1.11
CA ARG A 77 -0.74 11.92 -1.72
C ARG A 77 0.35 12.99 -1.48
N LYS A 78 0.27 13.73 -0.38
CA LYS A 78 1.22 14.80 -0.02
C LYS A 78 2.03 14.41 1.23
N PRO A 79 3.37 14.33 1.15
CA PRO A 79 4.20 13.94 2.29
C PRO A 79 4.03 14.83 3.52
N ASP A 80 3.84 16.14 3.33
CA ASP A 80 3.69 17.07 4.45
C ASP A 80 2.32 16.92 5.12
N VAL A 81 1.24 16.64 4.36
CA VAL A 81 -0.07 16.30 4.91
C VAL A 81 0.01 14.99 5.69
N ALA A 82 0.67 13.97 5.13
CA ALA A 82 0.86 12.70 5.83
C ALA A 82 1.60 12.86 7.17
N LYS A 83 2.66 13.69 7.23
CA LYS A 83 3.38 13.99 8.49
C LYS A 83 2.48 14.68 9.51
N GLN A 84 1.66 15.66 9.08
CA GLN A 84 0.73 16.36 9.96
C GLN A 84 -0.34 15.40 10.50
N LEU A 85 -0.92 14.57 9.65
CA LEU A 85 -1.90 13.56 10.02
C LEU A 85 -1.30 12.51 10.97
N ALA A 86 -0.10 12.02 10.71
CA ALA A 86 0.60 11.11 11.61
C ALA A 86 0.79 11.74 13.00
N ASN A 87 1.18 13.01 13.06
CA ASN A 87 1.32 13.73 14.34
C ASN A 87 -0.02 13.85 15.09
N ARG A 88 -1.11 14.16 14.38
CA ARG A 88 -2.45 14.22 14.94
C ARG A 88 -2.88 12.84 15.46
N LEU A 89 -2.78 11.79 14.64
CA LEU A 89 -3.17 10.42 15.01
C LEU A 89 -2.43 9.94 16.28
N ILE A 90 -1.13 10.23 16.38
CA ILE A 90 -0.32 9.82 17.53
C ILE A 90 -0.63 10.66 18.77
N LYS A 91 -0.62 12.00 18.65
CA LYS A 91 -0.65 12.89 19.82
C LYS A 91 -2.04 13.27 20.28
N SER A 92 -2.97 13.47 19.35
CA SER A 92 -4.35 13.93 19.65
C SER A 92 -5.30 12.75 19.72
N ASP A 93 -5.34 11.93 18.69
CA ASP A 93 -6.26 10.80 18.61
C ASP A 93 -5.76 9.58 19.43
N LYS A 94 -4.43 9.53 19.73
CA LYS A 94 -3.76 8.51 20.54
C LYS A 94 -4.02 7.09 20.02
N VAL A 95 -3.78 6.89 18.72
CA VAL A 95 -4.00 5.60 18.09
C VAL A 95 -2.92 4.59 18.48
N ASP A 96 -3.33 3.33 18.64
CA ASP A 96 -2.43 2.19 18.90
C ASP A 96 -1.69 1.77 17.61
N VAL A 97 -2.38 1.91 16.46
CA VAL A 97 -1.89 1.47 15.16
C VAL A 97 -2.11 2.56 14.12
N VAL A 98 -1.12 2.76 13.25
CA VAL A 98 -1.28 3.51 11.99
C VAL A 98 -1.12 2.53 10.83
N THR A 99 -2.06 2.56 9.87
CA THR A 99 -2.04 1.70 8.67
C THR A 99 -2.64 2.41 7.46
N GLY A 100 -2.77 1.71 6.31
CA GLY A 100 -3.49 2.19 5.12
C GLY A 100 -2.65 2.99 4.12
N VAL A 101 -1.39 3.27 4.41
CA VAL A 101 -0.53 4.08 3.53
C VAL A 101 -0.23 3.36 2.22
N ILE A 102 -0.60 4.00 1.09
CA ILE A 102 -0.40 3.45 -0.26
C ILE A 102 1.00 3.74 -0.80
N TRP A 103 1.47 4.99 -0.64
CA TRP A 103 2.63 5.50 -1.36
C TRP A 103 3.92 5.38 -0.57
N SER A 104 4.94 4.80 -1.17
CA SER A 104 6.23 4.59 -0.50
C SER A 104 6.93 5.87 -0.05
N ASN A 105 6.75 6.99 -0.78
CA ASN A 105 7.26 8.28 -0.35
C ASN A 105 6.56 8.81 0.92
N LEU A 106 5.25 8.54 1.07
CA LEU A 106 4.50 8.89 2.28
C LEU A 106 4.91 7.99 3.44
N MET A 107 5.01 6.68 3.21
CA MET A 107 5.50 5.72 4.19
C MET A 107 6.89 6.12 4.72
N MET A 108 7.83 6.45 3.82
CA MET A 108 9.16 6.94 4.19
C MET A 108 9.09 8.24 5.00
N ALA A 109 8.14 9.13 4.67
CA ALA A 109 8.00 10.42 5.35
C ALA A 109 7.52 10.29 6.80
N ILE A 110 6.65 9.31 7.12
CA ILE A 110 6.06 9.13 8.46
C ILE A 110 6.73 8.02 9.28
N HIS A 111 7.47 7.11 8.65
CA HIS A 111 8.02 5.90 9.28
C HIS A 111 8.72 6.19 10.62
N LYS A 112 9.72 7.08 10.61
CA LYS A 112 10.48 7.40 11.83
C LYS A 112 9.63 8.06 12.92
N GLN A 113 8.66 8.87 12.51
CA GLN A 113 7.78 9.59 13.43
C GLN A 113 6.85 8.61 14.15
N VAL A 114 6.23 7.69 13.42
CA VAL A 114 5.30 6.71 13.99
C VAL A 114 6.06 5.65 14.80
N THR A 115 7.09 5.05 14.24
CA THR A 115 7.80 3.93 14.87
C THR A 115 8.59 4.30 16.14
N ARG A 116 8.95 5.59 16.30
CA ARG A 116 9.60 6.09 17.53
C ARG A 116 8.62 6.50 18.62
N SER A 117 7.32 6.50 18.36
CA SER A 117 6.27 6.56 19.35
C SER A 117 5.91 5.14 19.81
N ASP A 118 4.98 5.03 20.74
CA ASP A 118 4.46 3.71 21.17
C ASP A 118 3.41 3.14 20.19
N THR A 119 3.29 3.73 19.01
CA THR A 119 2.33 3.35 17.98
C THR A 119 2.94 2.34 17.01
N LEU A 120 2.21 1.28 16.70
CA LEU A 120 2.59 0.30 15.69
C LEU A 120 2.28 0.84 14.29
N LEU A 121 3.23 0.73 13.35
CA LEU A 121 3.04 1.06 11.95
C LEU A 121 2.92 -0.22 11.13
N ILE A 122 1.73 -0.46 10.58
CA ILE A 122 1.47 -1.63 9.72
C ILE A 122 1.32 -1.15 8.28
N SER A 123 2.17 -1.61 7.38
CA SER A 123 1.98 -1.36 5.97
C SER A 123 1.07 -2.40 5.34
N ALA A 124 -0.06 -1.94 4.79
CA ALA A 124 -1.00 -2.78 4.04
C ALA A 124 -0.73 -2.73 2.52
N ASN A 125 0.09 -1.80 2.04
CA ASN A 125 0.42 -1.65 0.62
C ASN A 125 1.87 -1.17 0.38
N ALA A 126 2.27 -0.01 0.92
CA ALA A 126 3.58 0.56 0.64
C ALA A 126 4.72 -0.29 1.21
N GLY A 127 5.59 -0.81 0.36
CA GLY A 127 6.72 -1.65 0.75
C GLY A 127 8.09 -1.08 0.38
N PRO A 128 8.48 0.16 0.80
CA PRO A 128 9.75 0.74 0.40
C PRO A 128 10.93 -0.07 0.90
N SER A 129 11.80 -0.51 -0.01
CA SER A 129 12.95 -1.37 0.26
C SER A 129 13.88 -0.85 1.37
N PRO A 130 14.14 0.46 1.54
CA PRO A 130 14.97 0.96 2.64
C PRO A 130 14.43 0.64 4.03
N ILE A 131 13.12 0.50 4.22
CA ILE A 131 12.52 0.16 5.53
C ILE A 131 12.72 -1.33 5.85
N ALA A 132 12.72 -2.20 4.85
CA ALA A 132 13.02 -3.61 5.04
C ALA A 132 14.50 -3.89 5.36
N GLY A 133 15.39 -2.93 5.05
CA GLY A 133 16.82 -3.00 5.30
C GLY A 133 17.27 -2.14 6.50
N LYS A 134 18.12 -1.15 6.22
CA LYS A 134 18.74 -0.28 7.23
C LYS A 134 17.72 0.54 8.06
N GLY A 135 16.53 0.74 7.54
CA GLY A 135 15.45 1.47 8.20
C GLY A 135 14.50 0.58 9.00
N CYS A 136 14.76 -0.72 9.17
CA CYS A 136 13.87 -1.60 9.91
C CYS A 136 13.68 -1.14 11.36
N HIS A 137 12.50 -1.39 11.91
CA HIS A 137 12.17 -1.02 13.28
C HIS A 137 11.19 -2.02 13.88
N LYS A 138 11.31 -2.31 15.19
CA LYS A 138 10.44 -3.28 15.89
C LYS A 138 8.94 -2.93 15.84
N ASN A 139 8.61 -1.64 15.70
CA ASN A 139 7.23 -1.14 15.58
C ASN A 139 6.78 -0.99 14.12
N PHE A 140 7.45 -1.62 13.15
CA PHE A 140 7.04 -1.65 11.75
C PHE A 140 6.81 -3.08 11.29
N VAL A 141 5.66 -3.32 10.67
CA VAL A 141 5.31 -4.60 10.04
C VAL A 141 4.79 -4.33 8.63
N SER A 142 5.28 -5.08 7.64
CA SER A 142 4.72 -5.10 6.29
C SER A 142 3.86 -6.35 6.13
N MET A 143 2.58 -6.15 5.81
CA MET A 143 1.61 -7.22 5.54
C MET A 143 1.39 -7.44 4.04
N SER A 144 2.03 -6.63 3.20
CA SER A 144 1.96 -6.72 1.74
C SER A 144 3.24 -7.34 1.16
N TRP A 145 4.05 -6.54 0.54
CA TRP A 145 5.30 -6.95 -0.13
C TRP A 145 6.41 -5.93 0.15
N GLN A 146 7.62 -6.30 -0.20
CA GLN A 146 8.69 -5.35 -0.45
C GLN A 146 8.68 -4.98 -1.94
N ASN A 147 8.78 -3.70 -2.27
CA ASN A 147 8.56 -3.20 -3.64
C ASN A 147 9.39 -3.90 -4.71
N ASP A 148 10.63 -4.27 -4.39
CA ASP A 148 11.55 -4.89 -5.35
C ASP A 148 11.31 -6.41 -5.56
N GLN A 149 10.44 -7.06 -4.77
CA GLN A 149 10.17 -8.50 -4.91
C GLN A 149 9.28 -8.82 -6.13
N THR A 150 8.17 -8.10 -6.30
CA THR A 150 7.21 -8.40 -7.38
C THR A 150 7.84 -8.27 -8.78
N PRO A 151 8.61 -7.19 -9.10
CA PRO A 151 9.23 -7.07 -10.41
C PRO A 151 10.40 -8.05 -10.65
N GLU A 152 10.95 -8.69 -9.61
CA GLU A 152 11.92 -9.79 -9.77
C GLU A 152 11.36 -10.92 -10.66
N GLY A 153 10.08 -11.27 -10.43
CA GLY A 153 9.39 -12.28 -11.24
C GLY A 153 9.37 -11.91 -12.72
N MET A 154 9.09 -10.65 -13.06
CA MET A 154 9.13 -10.19 -14.45
C MET A 154 10.56 -10.17 -15.00
N GLY A 155 11.53 -9.70 -14.23
CA GLY A 155 12.94 -9.74 -14.64
C GLY A 155 13.43 -11.16 -14.92
N LYS A 156 13.04 -12.12 -14.08
CA LYS A 156 13.34 -13.55 -14.27
C LYS A 156 12.64 -14.11 -15.51
N TYR A 157 11.34 -13.83 -15.67
CA TYR A 157 10.57 -14.27 -16.83
C TYR A 157 11.19 -13.80 -18.15
N MET A 158 11.49 -12.49 -18.25
CA MET A 158 12.09 -11.93 -19.46
C MET A 158 13.50 -12.45 -19.73
N GLN A 159 14.28 -12.73 -18.68
CA GLN A 159 15.58 -13.39 -18.80
C GLN A 159 15.45 -14.81 -19.38
N ASP A 160 14.52 -15.60 -18.85
CA ASP A 160 14.30 -16.99 -19.28
C ASP A 160 13.69 -17.08 -20.69
N ALA A 161 12.82 -16.11 -21.04
CA ALA A 161 12.27 -15.96 -22.38
C ALA A 161 13.31 -15.51 -23.43
N GLY A 162 14.53 -15.22 -23.00
CA GLY A 162 15.64 -14.85 -23.89
C GLY A 162 15.52 -13.45 -24.48
N ILE A 163 14.73 -12.56 -23.89
CA ILE A 163 14.61 -11.14 -24.30
C ILE A 163 15.95 -10.46 -24.10
N LYS A 164 16.55 -9.93 -25.18
CA LYS A 164 17.93 -9.47 -25.18
C LYS A 164 18.10 -8.05 -24.64
N SER A 165 17.10 -7.20 -24.89
CA SER A 165 17.15 -5.80 -24.47
C SER A 165 15.79 -5.28 -24.07
N VAL A 166 15.73 -4.29 -23.16
CA VAL A 166 14.52 -3.75 -22.59
C VAL A 166 14.62 -2.25 -22.34
N TYR A 167 13.50 -1.56 -22.51
CA TYR A 167 13.31 -0.17 -22.09
C TYR A 167 12.58 -0.18 -20.73
N LEU A 168 13.11 0.52 -19.74
CA LEU A 168 12.53 0.59 -18.39
C LEU A 168 11.88 1.94 -18.14
N MET A 169 10.68 1.96 -17.56
CA MET A 169 10.00 3.21 -17.20
C MET A 169 9.27 3.08 -15.86
N SER A 170 9.43 4.10 -14.99
CA SER A 170 8.67 4.19 -13.73
C SER A 170 8.53 5.63 -13.25
N PRO A 171 7.59 5.94 -12.31
CA PRO A 171 7.54 7.27 -11.70
C PRO A 171 8.75 7.50 -10.78
N ASN A 172 9.22 8.75 -10.74
CA ASN A 172 10.36 9.16 -9.91
C ASN A 172 9.98 9.31 -8.43
N TYR A 173 9.87 8.19 -7.73
CA TYR A 173 9.71 8.12 -6.27
C TYR A 173 10.27 6.78 -5.75
N GLN A 174 10.23 6.56 -4.43
CA GLN A 174 10.90 5.38 -3.85
C GLN A 174 10.45 4.06 -4.48
N ALA A 175 9.12 3.82 -4.61
CA ALA A 175 8.66 2.57 -5.20
C ALA A 175 9.11 2.41 -6.67
N GLY A 176 9.09 3.48 -7.47
CA GLY A 176 9.56 3.41 -8.85
C GLY A 176 11.02 2.96 -8.95
N LYS A 177 11.87 3.49 -8.08
CA LYS A 177 13.28 3.07 -7.99
C LYS A 177 13.45 1.63 -7.54
N ASP A 178 12.68 1.23 -6.51
CA ASP A 178 12.69 -0.13 -5.99
C ASP A 178 12.23 -1.14 -7.06
N MET A 179 11.16 -0.82 -7.82
CA MET A 179 10.62 -1.68 -8.87
C MET A 179 11.63 -1.92 -9.99
N LEU A 180 12.31 -0.87 -10.48
CA LEU A 180 13.34 -1.05 -11.50
C LEU A 180 14.59 -1.76 -10.96
N ALA A 181 14.94 -1.54 -9.71
CA ALA A 181 16.05 -2.25 -9.06
C ALA A 181 15.74 -3.74 -8.90
N GLY A 182 14.52 -4.10 -8.48
CA GLY A 182 14.07 -5.48 -8.36
C GLY A 182 14.07 -6.21 -9.71
N PHE A 183 13.52 -5.59 -10.75
CA PHE A 183 13.55 -6.12 -12.11
C PHE A 183 14.99 -6.47 -12.55
N LYS A 184 15.93 -5.54 -12.38
CA LYS A 184 17.35 -5.70 -12.77
C LYS A 184 18.09 -6.76 -11.94
N ARG A 185 17.52 -7.22 -10.83
CA ARG A 185 18.16 -8.25 -9.99
C ARG A 185 18.28 -9.58 -10.74
N TYR A 186 17.28 -9.95 -11.51
CA TYR A 186 17.27 -11.20 -12.29
C TYR A 186 17.40 -11.00 -13.79
N TYR A 187 17.03 -9.84 -14.34
CA TYR A 187 17.27 -9.54 -15.75
C TYR A 187 18.72 -9.08 -15.98
N LYS A 188 19.43 -9.74 -16.88
CA LYS A 188 20.84 -9.52 -17.21
C LYS A 188 21.05 -9.11 -18.68
N GLY A 189 19.94 -8.93 -19.43
CA GLY A 189 20.01 -8.37 -20.79
C GLY A 189 20.36 -6.88 -20.79
N GLU A 190 20.42 -6.30 -21.96
CA GLU A 190 20.74 -4.89 -22.14
C GLU A 190 19.58 -4.00 -21.65
N ILE A 191 19.90 -2.94 -20.91
CA ILE A 191 18.98 -1.87 -20.57
C ILE A 191 19.20 -0.71 -21.57
N ILE A 192 18.33 -0.63 -22.59
CA ILE A 192 18.41 0.41 -23.62
C ILE A 192 18.24 1.80 -22.99
N SER A 193 17.30 1.93 -22.07
CA SER A 193 17.05 3.17 -21.32
C SER A 193 16.34 2.89 -20.01
N GLU A 194 16.58 3.75 -19.02
CA GLU A 194 15.89 3.76 -17.73
C GLU A 194 15.31 5.16 -17.49
N VAL A 195 13.98 5.29 -17.63
CA VAL A 195 13.29 6.59 -17.62
C VAL A 195 12.42 6.71 -16.38
N TYR A 196 12.53 7.87 -15.73
CA TYR A 196 11.73 8.24 -14.57
C TYR A 196 10.77 9.37 -14.93
N THR A 197 9.47 9.07 -14.92
CA THR A 197 8.39 10.03 -15.17
C THR A 197 8.02 10.81 -13.90
N LYS A 198 7.26 11.90 -14.04
CA LYS A 198 6.75 12.62 -12.86
C LYS A 198 5.70 11.76 -12.14
N LEU A 199 5.79 11.68 -10.80
CA LEU A 199 4.75 11.02 -10.01
C LEU A 199 3.39 11.72 -10.18
N GLY A 200 2.39 11.00 -10.70
CA GLY A 200 1.06 11.52 -11.01
C GLY A 200 0.92 12.10 -12.42
N GLN A 201 1.90 11.84 -13.29
CA GLN A 201 1.82 12.20 -14.71
C GLN A 201 0.61 11.55 -15.39
N SER A 202 -0.07 12.30 -16.24
CA SER A 202 -1.24 11.82 -17.00
C SER A 202 -1.02 11.81 -18.52
N ASP A 203 -0.04 12.53 -19.01
CA ASP A 203 0.34 12.60 -20.41
C ASP A 203 1.74 12.00 -20.62
N PHE A 204 1.84 11.02 -21.53
CA PHE A 204 3.04 10.24 -21.81
C PHE A 204 3.52 10.36 -23.26
N GLN A 205 3.00 11.34 -24.02
CA GLN A 205 3.32 11.48 -25.44
C GLN A 205 4.82 11.67 -25.71
N ALA A 206 5.51 12.42 -24.85
CA ALA A 206 6.96 12.64 -24.97
C ALA A 206 7.74 11.33 -24.74
N GLU A 207 7.38 10.58 -23.70
CA GLU A 207 8.00 9.30 -23.37
C GLU A 207 7.71 8.23 -24.44
N LEU A 208 6.49 8.17 -24.96
CA LEU A 208 6.12 7.25 -26.04
C LEU A 208 6.85 7.61 -27.37
N SER A 209 7.05 8.90 -27.64
CA SER A 209 7.84 9.33 -28.82
C SER A 209 9.30 8.92 -28.70
N ALA A 210 9.91 9.09 -27.52
CA ALA A 210 11.29 8.67 -27.24
C ALA A 210 11.43 7.13 -27.32
N LEU A 211 10.47 6.40 -26.75
CA LEU A 211 10.42 4.95 -26.77
C LEU A 211 10.28 4.44 -28.24
N ARG A 212 9.42 5.06 -29.05
CA ARG A 212 9.28 4.73 -30.48
C ARG A 212 10.60 4.94 -31.24
N ALA A 213 11.31 6.02 -30.96
CA ALA A 213 12.61 6.29 -31.57
C ALA A 213 13.68 5.27 -31.18
N ALA A 214 13.63 4.77 -29.95
CA ALA A 214 14.52 3.73 -29.43
C ALA A 214 14.17 2.33 -29.97
N ALA A 215 12.89 2.12 -30.35
CA ALA A 215 12.34 0.87 -30.89
C ALA A 215 12.79 -0.41 -30.13
N PRO A 216 12.65 -0.46 -28.80
CA PRO A 216 13.08 -1.63 -28.03
C PRO A 216 12.17 -2.83 -28.33
N PRO A 217 12.68 -4.08 -28.33
CA PRO A 217 11.82 -5.25 -28.49
C PRO A 217 10.84 -5.43 -27.33
N ALA A 218 11.20 -4.97 -26.13
CA ALA A 218 10.41 -5.07 -24.94
C ALA A 218 10.49 -3.79 -24.08
N THR A 219 9.39 -3.46 -23.45
CA THR A 219 9.28 -2.33 -22.49
C THR A 219 8.71 -2.84 -21.17
N PHE A 220 9.43 -2.64 -20.07
CA PHE A 220 8.91 -2.91 -18.72
C PHE A 220 8.53 -1.60 -18.03
N VAL A 221 7.28 -1.56 -17.52
CA VAL A 221 6.70 -0.36 -16.96
C VAL A 221 6.09 -0.61 -15.59
N PHE A 222 6.43 0.25 -14.64
CA PHE A 222 5.68 0.43 -13.39
C PHE A 222 4.98 1.78 -13.42
N GLN A 223 3.67 1.79 -13.63
CA GLN A 223 2.83 3.00 -13.59
C GLN A 223 1.54 2.66 -12.83
N PRO A 224 1.49 2.78 -11.49
CA PRO A 224 0.35 2.32 -10.70
C PRO A 224 -0.88 3.22 -10.81
N GLY A 225 -2.08 2.60 -10.71
CA GLY A 225 -3.37 3.29 -10.68
C GLY A 225 -3.66 4.09 -11.94
N SER A 226 -4.11 5.34 -11.78
CA SER A 226 -4.48 6.19 -12.93
C SER A 226 -3.33 6.48 -13.90
N MET A 227 -2.09 6.46 -13.43
CA MET A 227 -0.92 6.60 -14.32
C MET A 227 -0.83 5.43 -15.29
N GLY A 228 -1.04 4.19 -14.82
CA GLY A 228 -1.05 2.99 -15.65
C GLY A 228 -2.20 3.00 -16.66
N ILE A 229 -3.40 3.39 -16.22
CA ILE A 229 -4.56 3.53 -17.11
C ILE A 229 -4.26 4.50 -18.25
N ASN A 230 -3.72 5.69 -17.94
CA ASN A 230 -3.41 6.70 -18.93
C ASN A 230 -2.28 6.26 -19.86
N PHE A 231 -1.21 5.66 -19.31
CA PHE A 231 -0.09 5.16 -20.09
C PHE A 231 -0.52 4.09 -21.10
N ILE A 232 -1.25 3.07 -20.64
CA ILE A 232 -1.67 1.95 -21.50
C ILE A 232 -2.64 2.42 -22.59
N LYS A 233 -3.58 3.32 -22.27
CA LYS A 233 -4.46 3.92 -23.29
C LYS A 233 -3.68 4.70 -24.35
N GLN A 234 -2.73 5.54 -23.93
CA GLN A 234 -1.88 6.29 -24.86
C GLN A 234 -0.93 5.37 -25.64
N TRP A 235 -0.43 4.29 -25.02
CA TRP A 235 0.33 3.24 -25.69
C TRP A 235 -0.45 2.65 -26.88
N LYS A 236 -1.70 2.24 -26.64
CA LYS A 236 -2.58 1.71 -27.70
C LYS A 236 -2.90 2.74 -28.77
N GLN A 237 -3.28 3.96 -28.38
CA GLN A 237 -3.57 5.05 -29.30
C GLN A 237 -2.38 5.40 -30.19
N ALA A 238 -1.18 5.34 -29.65
CA ALA A 238 0.05 5.55 -30.40
C ALA A 238 0.47 4.32 -31.23
N GLY A 239 -0.25 3.19 -31.19
CA GLY A 239 0.11 1.98 -31.94
C GLY A 239 1.46 1.39 -31.50
N MET A 240 1.80 1.49 -30.23
CA MET A 240 3.09 1.04 -29.71
C MET A 240 3.23 -0.47 -29.68
N ASP A 241 2.12 -1.23 -29.74
CA ASP A 241 2.14 -2.70 -29.84
C ASP A 241 2.90 -3.22 -31.08
N SER A 242 2.98 -2.41 -32.14
CA SER A 242 3.78 -2.74 -33.33
C SER A 242 5.25 -2.41 -33.18
N VAL A 243 5.65 -1.76 -32.09
CA VAL A 243 7.02 -1.29 -31.84
C VAL A 243 7.69 -2.12 -30.74
N SER A 244 6.96 -2.47 -29.68
CA SER A 244 7.52 -3.08 -28.47
C SER A 244 6.48 -3.92 -27.76
N GLU A 245 6.87 -5.03 -27.17
CA GLU A 245 6.02 -5.79 -26.24
C GLU A 245 5.94 -5.08 -24.89
N LEU A 246 4.74 -5.03 -24.31
CA LEU A 246 4.49 -4.34 -23.06
C LEU A 246 4.44 -5.30 -21.87
N TYR A 247 5.36 -5.10 -20.93
CA TYR A 247 5.45 -5.80 -19.65
C TYR A 247 5.21 -4.83 -18.51
N THR A 248 4.41 -5.24 -17.51
CA THR A 248 3.98 -4.33 -16.43
C THR A 248 4.10 -4.98 -15.05
N VAL A 249 4.10 -4.12 -14.04
CA VAL A 249 3.84 -4.51 -12.66
C VAL A 249 2.80 -3.54 -12.06
N PHE A 250 1.71 -4.08 -11.48
CA PHE A 250 0.61 -3.31 -10.89
C PHE A 250 -0.06 -2.27 -11.81
N ALA A 251 0.00 -2.43 -13.13
CA ALA A 251 -0.65 -1.52 -14.07
C ALA A 251 -1.89 -2.14 -14.73
N VAL A 252 -1.96 -3.47 -14.79
CA VAL A 252 -3.11 -4.24 -15.26
C VAL A 252 -3.52 -5.19 -14.15
N ASP A 253 -4.61 -4.87 -13.48
CA ASP A 253 -5.16 -5.62 -12.34
C ASP A 253 -6.69 -5.44 -12.24
N ALA A 254 -7.33 -6.07 -11.28
CA ALA A 254 -8.78 -5.97 -11.08
C ALA A 254 -9.29 -4.54 -10.88
N VAL A 255 -8.44 -3.62 -10.41
CA VAL A 255 -8.76 -2.20 -10.20
C VAL A 255 -8.75 -1.41 -11.50
N THR A 256 -7.77 -1.68 -12.36
CA THR A 256 -7.52 -0.91 -13.60
C THR A 256 -8.23 -1.48 -14.82
N LEU A 257 -8.48 -2.80 -14.85
CA LEU A 257 -9.15 -3.49 -15.96
C LEU A 257 -10.49 -2.89 -16.38
N PRO A 258 -11.42 -2.51 -15.47
CA PRO A 258 -12.68 -1.88 -15.87
C PRO A 258 -12.50 -0.59 -16.68
N ALA A 259 -11.43 0.17 -16.41
CA ALA A 259 -11.10 1.39 -17.13
C ALA A 259 -10.27 1.15 -18.40
N LEU A 260 -9.46 0.08 -18.42
CA LEU A 260 -8.59 -0.28 -19.55
C LEU A 260 -9.36 -1.03 -20.63
N GLN A 261 -10.28 -1.93 -20.26
CA GLN A 261 -11.02 -2.79 -21.19
C GLN A 261 -10.07 -3.47 -22.19
N THR A 262 -10.36 -3.35 -23.50
CA THR A 262 -9.54 -3.93 -24.57
C THR A 262 -8.15 -3.32 -24.68
N ALA A 263 -7.90 -2.16 -24.11
CA ALA A 263 -6.57 -1.57 -24.10
C ALA A 263 -5.54 -2.39 -23.29
N ALA A 264 -5.99 -3.25 -22.40
CA ALA A 264 -5.11 -4.15 -21.64
C ALA A 264 -4.62 -5.36 -22.44
N LEU A 265 -5.24 -5.68 -23.58
CA LEU A 265 -4.90 -6.87 -24.37
C LEU A 265 -3.45 -6.81 -24.87
N GLY A 266 -2.73 -7.92 -24.69
CA GLY A 266 -1.33 -8.07 -25.07
C GLY A 266 -0.31 -7.59 -24.03
N ALA A 267 -0.73 -6.88 -22.97
CA ALA A 267 0.16 -6.54 -21.87
C ALA A 267 0.32 -7.76 -20.93
N LEU A 268 1.55 -8.09 -20.60
CA LEU A 268 1.87 -9.10 -19.57
C LEU A 268 2.20 -8.41 -18.25
N GLY A 269 1.64 -8.90 -17.15
CA GLY A 269 1.82 -8.28 -15.83
C GLY A 269 2.28 -9.26 -14.76
N THR A 270 3.05 -8.75 -13.78
CA THR A 270 3.29 -9.44 -12.52
C THR A 270 2.59 -8.72 -11.38
N GLN A 271 2.05 -9.50 -10.46
CA GLN A 271 1.41 -9.00 -9.26
C GLN A 271 1.51 -10.05 -8.14
N THR A 272 1.26 -9.64 -6.91
CA THR A 272 1.39 -10.51 -5.74
C THR A 272 0.17 -11.38 -5.50
N TRP A 273 -0.96 -11.02 -6.09
CA TRP A 273 -2.23 -11.72 -5.94
C TRP A 273 -3.13 -11.48 -7.15
N SER A 274 -3.94 -12.49 -7.50
CA SER A 274 -5.02 -12.42 -8.48
C SER A 274 -6.24 -13.17 -7.95
N PRO A 275 -7.48 -12.75 -8.27
CA PRO A 275 -8.68 -13.50 -7.92
C PRO A 275 -8.76 -14.89 -8.58
N ASP A 276 -7.93 -15.15 -9.59
CA ASP A 276 -7.87 -16.40 -10.34
C ASP A 276 -6.79 -17.38 -9.82
N LEU A 277 -6.14 -17.06 -8.69
CA LEU A 277 -5.13 -17.91 -8.05
C LEU A 277 -5.72 -18.79 -6.96
#